data_fa0afac398777140642269c09e87fc0c
#
_entry.id   fa0afac398777140642269c09e87fc0c
#
_cell.length_a   1.000
_cell.length_b   1.000
_cell.length_c   1.000
_cell.angle_alpha   90.00
_cell.angle_beta   90.00
_cell.angle_gamma   90.00
#
_symmetry.space_group_name_H-M   'P 1'
#
loop_
_entity.id
_entity.type
_entity.pdbx_description
1 polymer ?
#
loop_
_entity_poly.entity_id
_entity_poly.type
_entity_poly.pdbx_seq_one_letter_code
_entity_poly.pdbx_strand_id
1 'polypeptide(L)'
;MKQPDKSLIYPLFIPMQGCPGTCVYCDQRKISGAGTFDLEKAEGEVTAFIRRNTGTRKQVAFYGGTFTALPLGLQEDILLRISRLLDEGDSLRVSTHPLYIDADTLSRLWRYRVRVIELGIQDFCDEVLKASGRNYQAELAYAAAVAVREAGFTMGVQLMPGLPQSSAASLQKNQRMLLETKPDLLRLYPTVVIKGTKLARLYERGDYLPLSLREAVMICADYAELCAPSSIRIIKYGLPSNLDMAEVVAGPYHPAFGELVKQELLRREIKRDPKRGEHLYPKEIQLLKAHGSGEPDQ
;
A
#
# COMPACT_ATOMS: atom_id res chain seq x y z
N MET A 1 -15.19 6.83 -18.65
CA MET A 1 -14.65 6.00 -17.55
C MET A 1 -13.73 4.95 -18.14
N LYS A 2 -12.43 4.99 -17.84
CA LYS A 2 -11.52 3.88 -18.18
C LYS A 2 -11.96 2.64 -17.41
N GLN A 3 -12.26 1.54 -18.11
CA GLN A 3 -12.52 0.25 -17.46
C GLN A 3 -11.33 -0.08 -16.53
N PRO A 4 -11.57 -0.67 -15.35
CA PRO A 4 -10.48 -1.09 -14.48
C PRO A 4 -9.59 -2.05 -15.25
N ASP A 5 -8.31 -1.73 -15.30
CA ASP A 5 -7.29 -2.61 -15.89
C ASP A 5 -7.30 -3.93 -15.10
N LYS A 6 -7.82 -4.98 -15.72
CA LYS A 6 -7.90 -6.33 -15.13
C LYS A 6 -6.60 -7.11 -15.34
N SER A 7 -5.48 -6.44 -15.26
CA SER A 7 -4.18 -7.12 -15.35
C SER A 7 -4.00 -8.08 -14.18
N LEU A 8 -3.49 -9.27 -14.47
CA LEU A 8 -2.98 -10.18 -13.44
C LEU A 8 -1.64 -9.64 -12.92
N ILE A 9 -1.52 -9.51 -11.61
CA ILE A 9 -0.31 -8.95 -10.98
C ILE A 9 0.56 -10.09 -10.43
N TYR A 10 1.82 -10.13 -10.87
CA TYR A 10 2.84 -11.00 -10.29
C TYR A 10 3.75 -10.20 -9.37
N PRO A 11 3.76 -10.43 -8.04
CA PRO A 11 4.60 -9.70 -7.12
C PRO A 11 6.01 -10.29 -7.06
N LEU A 12 7.02 -9.46 -7.25
CA LEU A 12 8.42 -9.73 -6.95
C LEU A 12 8.85 -8.90 -5.73
N PHE A 13 9.37 -9.55 -4.71
CA PHE A 13 9.80 -8.88 -3.49
C PHE A 13 11.31 -8.67 -3.48
N ILE A 14 11.72 -7.41 -3.22
CA ILE A 14 13.12 -6.99 -3.04
C ILE A 14 13.25 -6.41 -1.61
N PRO A 15 13.20 -7.26 -0.56
CA PRO A 15 13.02 -6.81 0.81
C PRO A 15 14.15 -5.90 1.29
N MET A 16 13.82 -4.72 1.80
CA MET A 16 14.72 -3.72 2.38
C MET A 16 15.77 -3.14 1.42
N GLN A 17 15.86 -3.61 0.16
CA GLN A 17 16.85 -3.09 -0.78
C GLN A 17 16.47 -1.69 -1.27
N GLY A 18 17.47 -0.85 -1.44
CA GLY A 18 17.30 0.55 -1.85
C GLY A 18 16.71 1.46 -0.77
N CYS A 19 16.32 0.95 0.40
CA CYS A 19 15.76 1.81 1.44
C CYS A 19 16.84 2.73 2.04
N PRO A 20 16.60 4.09 2.07
CA PRO A 20 17.58 5.07 2.54
C PRO A 20 17.82 5.02 4.04
N GLY A 21 16.95 4.34 4.77
CA GLY A 21 17.01 4.23 6.21
C GLY A 21 15.99 3.23 6.72
N THR A 22 15.98 3.02 8.02
CA THR A 22 15.02 2.16 8.69
C THR A 22 13.89 2.99 9.24
N CYS A 23 12.74 3.02 8.54
CA CYS A 23 11.49 3.50 9.12
C CYS A 23 11.21 2.73 10.41
N VAL A 24 10.71 3.42 11.45
CA VAL A 24 10.57 2.83 12.80
C VAL A 24 9.67 1.59 12.84
N TYR A 25 8.71 1.50 11.92
CA TYR A 25 7.68 0.46 11.82
C TYR A 25 8.04 -0.72 10.89
N CYS A 26 9.16 -0.63 10.14
CA CYS A 26 9.33 -1.49 8.97
C CYS A 26 10.32 -2.63 9.20
N ASP A 27 9.85 -3.84 8.87
CA ASP A 27 10.67 -5.01 8.57
C ASP A 27 10.02 -5.78 7.41
N GLN A 28 10.45 -5.48 6.19
CA GLN A 28 9.85 -6.07 4.99
C GLN A 28 10.09 -7.58 4.84
N ARG A 29 11.14 -8.11 5.44
CA ARG A 29 11.40 -9.56 5.43
C ARG A 29 10.32 -10.29 6.20
N LYS A 30 9.96 -9.79 7.39
CA LYS A 30 8.89 -10.34 8.22
C LYS A 30 7.51 -10.14 7.61
N ILE A 31 7.24 -8.93 7.10
CA ILE A 31 5.94 -8.57 6.52
C ILE A 31 5.64 -9.36 5.25
N SER A 32 6.63 -9.59 4.39
CA SER A 32 6.44 -10.27 3.11
C SER A 32 6.73 -11.79 3.17
N GLY A 33 7.46 -12.25 4.18
CA GLY A 33 8.01 -13.60 4.23
C GLY A 33 9.07 -13.88 3.15
N ALA A 34 9.49 -12.85 2.38
CA ALA A 34 10.42 -13.01 1.27
C ALA A 34 11.88 -13.08 1.77
N GLY A 35 12.65 -14.00 1.19
CA GLY A 35 14.09 -14.12 1.37
C GLY A 35 14.88 -13.09 0.56
N THR A 36 16.16 -13.37 0.33
CA THR A 36 17.02 -12.54 -0.52
C THR A 36 16.52 -12.56 -1.95
N PHE A 37 16.51 -11.39 -2.60
CA PHE A 37 16.13 -11.28 -4.01
C PHE A 37 17.21 -11.90 -4.89
N ASP A 38 16.78 -12.79 -5.77
CA ASP A 38 17.59 -13.47 -6.78
C ASP A 38 16.97 -13.18 -8.15
N LEU A 39 17.72 -12.49 -9.02
CA LEU A 39 17.22 -12.06 -10.31
C LEU A 39 17.03 -13.22 -11.30
N GLU A 40 17.89 -14.24 -11.28
CA GLU A 40 17.76 -15.39 -12.16
C GLU A 40 16.51 -16.21 -11.83
N LYS A 41 16.31 -16.44 -10.54
CA LYS A 41 15.08 -17.07 -10.04
C LYS A 41 13.84 -16.26 -10.39
N ALA A 42 13.87 -14.96 -10.19
CA ALA A 42 12.76 -14.04 -10.53
C ALA A 42 12.42 -14.09 -12.02
N GLU A 43 13.43 -14.14 -12.90
CA GLU A 43 13.26 -14.26 -14.35
C GLU A 43 12.57 -15.58 -14.73
N GLY A 44 12.98 -16.69 -14.12
CA GLY A 44 12.34 -17.99 -14.30
C GLY A 44 10.88 -18.00 -13.85
N GLU A 45 10.59 -17.42 -12.69
CA GLU A 45 9.24 -17.33 -12.13
C GLU A 45 8.32 -16.45 -13.00
N VAL A 46 8.81 -15.29 -13.46
CA VAL A 46 8.07 -14.40 -14.36
C VAL A 46 7.79 -15.08 -15.69
N THR A 47 8.79 -15.77 -16.26
CA THR A 47 8.61 -16.53 -17.49
C THR A 47 7.50 -17.58 -17.35
N ALA A 48 7.51 -18.32 -16.26
CA ALA A 48 6.48 -19.32 -15.99
C ALA A 48 5.09 -18.67 -15.79
N PHE A 49 5.03 -17.53 -15.11
CA PHE A 49 3.79 -16.78 -14.92
C PHE A 49 3.21 -16.29 -16.27
N ILE A 50 4.05 -15.70 -17.12
CA ILE A 50 3.62 -15.19 -18.45
C ILE A 50 3.09 -16.33 -19.31
N ARG A 51 3.81 -17.45 -19.39
CA ARG A 51 3.41 -18.62 -20.17
C ARG A 51 2.07 -19.23 -19.73
N ARG A 52 1.78 -19.24 -18.43
CA ARG A 52 0.52 -19.76 -17.87
C ARG A 52 -0.69 -18.85 -18.09
N ASN A 53 -0.46 -17.58 -18.38
CA ASN A 53 -1.51 -16.56 -18.44
C ASN A 53 -1.56 -15.86 -19.81
N THR A 54 -1.41 -16.61 -20.89
CA THR A 54 -1.52 -16.12 -22.25
C THR A 54 -2.91 -15.51 -22.51
N GLY A 55 -2.98 -14.46 -23.32
CA GLY A 55 -4.25 -13.79 -23.66
C GLY A 55 -4.82 -12.86 -22.58
N THR A 56 -4.19 -12.78 -21.40
CA THR A 56 -4.58 -11.85 -20.32
C THR A 56 -3.48 -10.84 -20.11
N ARG A 57 -3.82 -9.56 -19.95
CA ARG A 57 -2.84 -8.53 -19.56
C ARG A 57 -2.20 -8.85 -18.22
N LYS A 58 -0.90 -8.70 -18.16
CA LYS A 58 -0.10 -9.01 -16.96
C LYS A 58 0.67 -7.78 -16.51
N GLN A 59 0.96 -7.75 -15.22
CA GLN A 59 1.78 -6.72 -14.62
C GLN A 59 2.75 -7.38 -13.63
N VAL A 60 4.05 -7.16 -13.80
CA VAL A 60 5.05 -7.57 -12.82
C VAL A 60 5.31 -6.40 -11.88
N ALA A 61 5.18 -6.64 -10.59
CA ALA A 61 5.22 -5.60 -9.56
C ALA A 61 6.39 -5.80 -8.60
N PHE A 62 7.28 -4.82 -8.48
CA PHE A 62 8.40 -4.85 -7.55
C PHE A 62 8.01 -4.19 -6.23
N TYR A 63 8.06 -4.97 -5.15
CA TYR A 63 7.65 -4.58 -3.79
C TYR A 63 8.75 -4.84 -2.75
N GLY A 64 8.55 -4.36 -1.53
CA GLY A 64 9.36 -4.71 -0.36
C GLY A 64 10.58 -3.83 -0.11
N GLY A 65 10.86 -2.86 -0.99
CA GLY A 65 11.97 -1.93 -0.86
C GLY A 65 11.69 -0.59 -1.54
N THR A 66 12.75 0.15 -1.81
CA THR A 66 12.72 1.39 -2.58
C THR A 66 13.38 1.15 -3.93
N PHE A 67 12.59 0.75 -4.92
CA PHE A 67 13.12 0.32 -6.22
C PHE A 67 14.05 1.36 -6.86
N THR A 68 13.64 2.63 -6.87
CA THR A 68 14.42 3.72 -7.52
C THR A 68 15.66 4.15 -6.76
N ALA A 69 15.88 3.63 -5.55
CA ALA A 69 17.09 3.85 -4.77
C ALA A 69 18.06 2.65 -4.80
N LEU A 70 17.77 1.60 -5.56
CA LEU A 70 18.75 0.56 -5.87
C LEU A 70 19.92 1.16 -6.66
N PRO A 71 21.11 0.57 -6.62
CA PRO A 71 22.20 0.96 -7.54
C PRO A 71 21.71 0.98 -8.99
N LEU A 72 22.07 2.01 -9.74
CA LEU A 72 21.56 2.26 -11.10
C LEU A 72 21.71 1.04 -12.01
N GLY A 73 22.90 0.42 -12.04
CA GLY A 73 23.13 -0.78 -12.84
C GLY A 73 22.23 -1.94 -12.49
N LEU A 74 21.91 -2.12 -11.20
CA LEU A 74 20.97 -3.16 -10.75
C LEU A 74 19.53 -2.83 -11.18
N GLN A 75 19.10 -1.57 -11.08
CA GLN A 75 17.79 -1.16 -11.58
C GLN A 75 17.66 -1.47 -13.07
N GLU A 76 18.65 -1.10 -13.86
CA GLU A 76 18.66 -1.30 -15.32
C GLU A 76 18.69 -2.78 -15.69
N ASP A 77 19.49 -3.59 -15.01
CA ASP A 77 19.54 -5.04 -15.24
C ASP A 77 18.20 -5.69 -14.95
N ILE A 78 17.61 -5.42 -13.80
CA ILE A 78 16.27 -5.92 -13.44
C ILE A 78 15.22 -5.50 -14.48
N LEU A 79 15.16 -4.20 -14.79
CA LEU A 79 14.16 -3.65 -15.71
C LEU A 79 14.35 -4.22 -17.13
N LEU A 80 15.59 -4.31 -17.61
CA LEU A 80 15.90 -4.82 -18.93
C LEU A 80 15.50 -6.30 -19.06
N ARG A 81 15.93 -7.13 -18.12
CA ARG A 81 15.69 -8.59 -18.16
C ARG A 81 14.20 -8.90 -18.02
N ILE A 82 13.52 -8.30 -17.06
CA ILE A 82 12.09 -8.58 -16.83
C ILE A 82 11.21 -7.96 -17.93
N SER A 83 11.51 -6.75 -18.43
CA SER A 83 10.70 -6.14 -19.49
C SER A 83 10.75 -6.89 -20.81
N ARG A 84 11.85 -7.61 -21.11
CA ARG A 84 12.00 -8.44 -22.30
C ARG A 84 11.10 -9.69 -22.31
N LEU A 85 10.65 -10.12 -21.13
CA LEU A 85 9.75 -11.27 -20.99
C LEU A 85 8.29 -10.90 -21.25
N LEU A 86 7.95 -9.61 -21.20
CA LEU A 86 6.57 -9.13 -21.27
C LEU A 86 6.02 -9.17 -22.69
N ASP A 87 4.79 -9.67 -22.84
CA ASP A 87 4.01 -9.59 -24.07
C ASP A 87 3.58 -8.14 -24.37
N GLU A 88 3.05 -7.91 -25.57
CA GLU A 88 2.46 -6.63 -25.92
C GLU A 88 1.26 -6.31 -24.99
N GLY A 89 1.22 -5.09 -24.47
CA GLY A 89 0.19 -4.66 -23.50
C GLY A 89 0.48 -4.96 -22.04
N ASP A 90 1.47 -5.81 -21.73
CA ASP A 90 1.94 -6.03 -20.37
C ASP A 90 2.80 -4.86 -19.86
N SER A 91 2.93 -4.73 -18.56
CA SER A 91 3.66 -3.62 -17.94
C SER A 91 4.36 -3.99 -16.64
N LEU A 92 5.24 -3.11 -16.19
CA LEU A 92 5.87 -3.17 -14.87
C LEU A 92 5.20 -2.19 -13.91
N ARG A 93 5.32 -2.50 -12.63
CA ARG A 93 4.93 -1.67 -11.50
C ARG A 93 6.07 -1.61 -10.50
N VAL A 94 6.32 -0.46 -9.92
CA VAL A 94 7.33 -0.31 -8.87
C VAL A 94 6.74 0.35 -7.64
N SER A 95 7.15 -0.13 -6.46
CA SER A 95 6.97 0.60 -5.19
C SER A 95 8.25 1.34 -4.87
N THR A 96 8.13 2.60 -4.48
CA THR A 96 9.29 3.42 -4.19
C THR A 96 9.01 4.52 -3.17
N HIS A 97 10.07 5.23 -2.80
CA HIS A 97 10.06 6.29 -1.81
C HIS A 97 10.10 7.66 -2.52
N PRO A 98 9.34 8.67 -2.07
CA PRO A 98 9.27 9.99 -2.71
C PRO A 98 10.62 10.68 -2.95
N LEU A 99 11.61 10.47 -2.07
CA LEU A 99 12.97 11.03 -2.21
C LEU A 99 13.70 10.64 -3.50
N TYR A 100 13.28 9.57 -4.17
CA TYR A 100 13.98 9.00 -5.33
C TYR A 100 13.12 9.09 -6.59
N ILE A 101 12.39 10.21 -6.70
CA ILE A 101 11.62 10.58 -7.89
C ILE A 101 12.21 11.87 -8.46
N ASP A 102 12.78 11.74 -9.65
CA ASP A 102 13.25 12.83 -10.47
C ASP A 102 12.95 12.56 -11.96
N ALA A 103 13.18 13.53 -12.83
CA ALA A 103 12.86 13.44 -14.25
C ALA A 103 13.63 12.30 -14.96
N ASP A 104 14.89 12.10 -14.62
CA ASP A 104 15.72 11.04 -15.21
C ASP A 104 15.23 9.65 -14.81
N THR A 105 14.87 9.49 -13.53
CA THR A 105 14.27 8.28 -13.00
C THR A 105 12.94 7.98 -13.69
N LEU A 106 12.04 8.95 -13.81
CA LEU A 106 10.75 8.78 -14.48
C LEU A 106 10.93 8.42 -15.95
N SER A 107 11.83 9.10 -16.67
CA SER A 107 12.16 8.81 -18.07
C SER A 107 12.69 7.38 -18.24
N ARG A 108 13.60 6.95 -17.37
CA ARG A 108 14.14 5.59 -17.35
C ARG A 108 13.07 4.54 -17.12
N LEU A 109 12.24 4.71 -16.09
CA LEU A 109 11.15 3.80 -15.78
C LEU A 109 10.17 3.66 -16.94
N TRP A 110 9.83 4.77 -17.62
CA TRP A 110 8.94 4.76 -18.77
C TRP A 110 9.51 3.95 -19.94
N ARG A 111 10.79 4.09 -20.22
CA ARG A 111 11.51 3.35 -21.28
C ARG A 111 11.41 1.83 -21.09
N TYR A 112 11.45 1.36 -19.84
CA TYR A 112 11.37 -0.06 -19.51
C TYR A 112 9.95 -0.55 -19.21
N ARG A 113 8.94 0.12 -19.77
CA ARG A 113 7.54 -0.31 -19.67
C ARG A 113 6.95 -0.28 -18.25
N VAL A 114 7.55 0.44 -17.31
CA VAL A 114 6.87 0.77 -16.06
C VAL A 114 5.69 1.69 -16.38
N ARG A 115 4.52 1.37 -15.89
CA ARG A 115 3.29 2.16 -16.10
C ARG A 115 2.61 2.52 -14.79
N VAL A 116 2.98 1.88 -13.70
CA VAL A 116 2.44 2.16 -12.37
C VAL A 116 3.58 2.42 -11.41
N ILE A 117 3.52 3.54 -10.69
CA ILE A 117 4.43 3.88 -9.59
C ILE A 117 3.60 4.02 -8.32
N GLU A 118 3.91 3.20 -7.31
CA GLU A 118 3.31 3.29 -5.98
C GLU A 118 4.27 4.02 -5.04
N LEU A 119 3.87 5.21 -4.59
CA LEU A 119 4.66 6.03 -3.68
C LEU A 119 4.33 5.69 -2.24
N GLY A 120 5.34 5.22 -1.52
CA GLY A 120 5.27 5.04 -0.07
C GLY A 120 5.33 6.38 0.65
N ILE A 121 4.30 7.18 0.60
CA ILE A 121 4.24 8.50 1.27
C ILE A 121 4.09 8.32 2.78
N GLN A 122 3.21 7.44 3.19
CA GLN A 122 2.82 7.05 4.54
C GLN A 122 2.01 8.11 5.28
N ASP A 123 2.44 9.37 5.28
CA ASP A 123 1.74 10.51 5.88
C ASP A 123 2.13 11.81 5.18
N PHE A 124 1.30 12.86 5.30
CA PHE A 124 1.58 14.22 4.79
C PHE A 124 1.79 15.22 5.95
N CYS A 125 2.05 14.76 7.16
CA CYS A 125 2.36 15.59 8.32
C CYS A 125 3.84 15.43 8.68
N ASP A 126 4.59 16.55 8.73
CA ASP A 126 6.04 16.53 8.94
C ASP A 126 6.43 15.93 10.29
N GLU A 127 5.65 16.19 11.33
CA GLU A 127 5.84 15.65 12.67
C GLU A 127 5.71 14.12 12.66
N VAL A 128 4.71 13.60 11.96
CA VAL A 128 4.46 12.15 11.80
C VAL A 128 5.58 11.52 10.98
N LEU A 129 5.98 12.13 9.86
CA LEU A 129 7.07 11.66 9.02
C LEU A 129 8.38 11.60 9.81
N LYS A 130 8.72 12.66 10.54
CA LYS A 130 9.92 12.73 11.38
C LYS A 130 9.91 11.66 12.47
N ALA A 131 8.79 11.52 13.21
CA ALA A 131 8.64 10.53 14.27
C ALA A 131 8.71 9.09 13.73
N SER A 132 8.32 8.89 12.47
CA SER A 132 8.36 7.60 11.77
C SER A 132 9.73 7.27 11.15
N GLY A 133 10.73 8.16 11.31
CA GLY A 133 12.07 7.98 10.74
C GLY A 133 12.13 8.20 9.23
N ARG A 134 11.20 9.01 8.70
CA ARG A 134 11.21 9.39 7.29
C ARG A 134 11.86 10.77 7.14
N ASN A 135 12.99 10.78 6.41
CA ASN A 135 13.88 11.95 6.33
C ASN A 135 13.50 12.88 5.17
N TYR A 136 12.21 13.26 5.07
CA TYR A 136 11.74 14.25 4.09
C TYR A 136 10.49 14.97 4.65
N GLN A 137 10.16 16.10 4.05
CA GLN A 137 8.98 16.89 4.38
C GLN A 137 7.79 16.51 3.46
N ALA A 138 6.59 16.76 3.91
CA ALA A 138 5.35 16.49 3.18
C ALA A 138 5.30 17.16 1.80
N GLU A 139 5.91 18.34 1.67
CA GLU A 139 6.01 19.07 0.41
C GLU A 139 6.77 18.26 -0.67
N LEU A 140 7.86 17.57 -0.29
CA LEU A 140 8.57 16.69 -1.20
C LEU A 140 7.71 15.51 -1.64
N ALA A 141 6.93 14.92 -0.73
CA ALA A 141 6.01 13.84 -1.08
C ALA A 141 4.93 14.31 -2.06
N TYR A 142 4.41 15.53 -1.85
CA TYR A 142 3.47 16.17 -2.76
C TYR A 142 4.09 16.42 -4.14
N ALA A 143 5.28 17.02 -4.19
CA ALA A 143 5.99 17.27 -5.44
C ALA A 143 6.30 15.99 -6.22
N ALA A 144 6.72 14.93 -5.52
CA ALA A 144 6.95 13.62 -6.13
C ALA A 144 5.66 13.02 -6.73
N ALA A 145 4.53 13.15 -6.02
CA ALA A 145 3.23 12.68 -6.52
C ALA A 145 2.79 13.46 -7.77
N VAL A 146 2.96 14.78 -7.78
CA VAL A 146 2.69 15.62 -8.95
C VAL A 146 3.56 15.21 -10.12
N ALA A 147 4.88 15.05 -9.93
CA ALA A 147 5.81 14.66 -10.98
C ALA A 147 5.46 13.30 -11.60
N VAL A 148 5.12 12.30 -10.79
CA VAL A 148 4.70 10.97 -11.28
C VAL A 148 3.44 11.07 -12.15
N ARG A 149 2.45 11.85 -11.71
CA ARG A 149 1.21 12.04 -12.47
C ARG A 149 1.44 12.79 -13.77
N GLU A 150 2.21 13.89 -13.75
CA GLU A 150 2.51 14.70 -14.95
C GLU A 150 3.33 13.94 -15.97
N ALA A 151 4.19 13.01 -15.53
CA ALA A 151 4.90 12.10 -16.40
C ALA A 151 4.01 10.98 -17.01
N GLY A 152 2.70 10.97 -16.72
CA GLY A 152 1.71 10.08 -17.33
C GLY A 152 1.60 8.68 -16.73
N PHE A 153 2.24 8.42 -15.59
CA PHE A 153 2.10 7.14 -14.88
C PHE A 153 0.75 7.02 -14.19
N THR A 154 0.24 5.80 -14.07
CA THR A 154 -0.76 5.47 -13.07
C THR A 154 -0.11 5.58 -11.69
N MET A 155 -0.59 6.52 -10.89
CA MET A 155 -0.01 6.82 -9.59
C MET A 155 -0.74 6.11 -8.47
N GLY A 156 -0.02 5.31 -7.68
CA GLY A 156 -0.49 4.77 -6.42
C GLY A 156 0.10 5.54 -5.23
N VAL A 157 -0.70 5.75 -4.21
CA VAL A 157 -0.25 6.28 -2.92
C VAL A 157 -0.48 5.23 -1.84
N GLN A 158 0.50 5.07 -0.95
CA GLN A 158 0.35 4.28 0.27
C GLN A 158 0.37 5.21 1.47
N LEU A 159 -0.66 5.10 2.33
CA LEU A 159 -0.76 5.80 3.61
C LEU A 159 -0.83 4.80 4.76
N MET A 160 -0.32 5.23 5.92
CA MET A 160 -0.27 4.41 7.15
C MET A 160 -0.93 5.16 8.33
N PRO A 161 -2.25 5.09 8.49
CA PRO A 161 -2.90 5.63 9.67
C PRO A 161 -2.35 5.05 10.96
N GLY A 162 -2.21 5.87 12.00
CA GLY A 162 -1.75 5.44 13.32
C GLY A 162 -0.22 5.37 13.47
N LEU A 163 0.56 6.02 12.61
CA LEU A 163 2.00 6.22 12.84
C LEU A 163 2.26 7.05 14.11
N PRO A 164 3.47 6.98 14.71
CA PRO A 164 3.83 7.85 15.85
C PRO A 164 3.55 9.32 15.57
N GLN A 165 2.97 10.02 16.54
CA GLN A 165 2.50 11.41 16.46
C GLN A 165 1.30 11.63 15.52
N SER A 166 0.64 10.57 15.02
CA SER A 166 -0.63 10.72 14.31
C SER A 166 -1.71 11.30 15.23
N SER A 167 -2.54 12.17 14.67
CA SER A 167 -3.63 12.85 15.34
C SER A 167 -4.83 13.02 14.41
N ALA A 168 -5.97 13.45 14.93
CA ALA A 168 -7.12 13.79 14.11
C ALA A 168 -6.77 14.89 13.07
N ALA A 169 -5.93 15.86 13.44
CA ALA A 169 -5.48 16.91 12.54
C ALA A 169 -4.58 16.36 11.40
N SER A 170 -3.65 15.44 11.71
CA SER A 170 -2.82 14.80 10.68
C SER A 170 -3.67 13.93 9.73
N LEU A 171 -4.67 13.21 10.24
CA LEU A 171 -5.60 12.44 9.41
C LEU A 171 -6.38 13.33 8.45
N GLN A 172 -6.92 14.47 8.93
CA GLN A 172 -7.60 15.44 8.08
C GLN A 172 -6.66 16.06 7.03
N LYS A 173 -5.39 16.35 7.41
CA LYS A 173 -4.37 16.81 6.46
C LYS A 173 -4.13 15.77 5.37
N ASN A 174 -3.96 14.50 5.74
CA ASN A 174 -3.78 13.40 4.82
C ASN A 174 -4.95 13.24 3.84
N GLN A 175 -6.18 13.35 4.33
CA GLN A 175 -7.39 13.29 3.49
C GLN A 175 -7.43 14.42 2.45
N ARG A 176 -7.14 15.65 2.88
CA ARG A 176 -7.06 16.83 1.98
C ARG A 176 -5.95 16.64 0.94
N MET A 177 -4.73 16.30 1.38
CA MET A 177 -3.59 16.12 0.50
C MET A 177 -3.80 14.97 -0.51
N LEU A 178 -4.52 13.91 -0.10
CA LEU A 178 -4.90 12.82 -0.98
C LEU A 178 -5.81 13.31 -2.12
N LEU A 179 -6.80 14.14 -1.82
CA LEU A 179 -7.69 14.71 -2.83
C LEU A 179 -6.97 15.72 -3.76
N GLU A 180 -5.97 16.44 -3.25
CA GLU A 180 -5.15 17.37 -4.04
C GLU A 180 -4.18 16.65 -4.97
N THR A 181 -3.53 15.59 -4.50
CA THR A 181 -2.59 14.80 -5.32
C THR A 181 -3.30 13.92 -6.36
N LYS A 182 -4.58 13.59 -6.13
CA LYS A 182 -5.43 12.80 -7.04
C LYS A 182 -4.77 11.52 -7.55
N PRO A 183 -4.36 10.61 -6.68
CA PRO A 183 -3.80 9.34 -7.13
C PRO A 183 -4.89 8.48 -7.81
N ASP A 184 -4.49 7.60 -8.72
CA ASP A 184 -5.38 6.59 -9.29
C ASP A 184 -5.67 5.46 -8.29
N LEU A 185 -4.67 5.13 -7.48
CA LEU A 185 -4.67 3.99 -6.57
C LEU A 185 -4.31 4.41 -5.15
N LEU A 186 -4.99 3.83 -4.17
CA LEU A 186 -4.68 4.03 -2.75
C LEU A 186 -4.52 2.69 -2.04
N ARG A 187 -3.46 2.58 -1.21
CA ARG A 187 -3.29 1.53 -0.21
C ARG A 187 -3.35 2.15 1.18
N LEU A 188 -4.15 1.57 2.05
CA LEU A 188 -4.25 1.97 3.45
C LEU A 188 -3.73 0.83 4.33
N TYR A 189 -2.60 1.06 4.98
CA TYR A 189 -1.96 0.13 5.89
C TYR A 189 -1.93 0.70 7.30
N PRO A 190 -3.01 0.56 8.10
CA PRO A 190 -2.95 0.95 9.51
C PRO A 190 -1.72 0.35 10.19
N THR A 191 -1.09 1.16 11.02
CA THR A 191 0.22 0.83 11.58
C THR A 191 0.13 -0.32 12.58
N VAL A 192 0.86 -1.39 12.31
CA VAL A 192 0.99 -2.57 13.15
C VAL A 192 2.39 -2.61 13.75
N VAL A 193 2.49 -2.95 15.01
CA VAL A 193 3.77 -3.10 15.73
C VAL A 193 4.35 -4.47 15.41
N ILE A 194 5.43 -4.50 14.65
CA ILE A 194 6.13 -5.73 14.24
C ILE A 194 7.33 -5.96 15.17
N LYS A 195 7.49 -7.19 15.62
CA LYS A 195 8.56 -7.63 16.51
C LYS A 195 9.95 -7.25 16.00
N GLY A 196 10.79 -6.71 16.90
CA GLY A 196 12.17 -6.34 16.59
C GLY A 196 12.34 -4.99 15.88
N THR A 197 11.25 -4.30 15.52
CA THR A 197 11.31 -2.95 14.96
C THR A 197 11.60 -1.89 16.02
N LYS A 198 11.98 -0.69 15.57
CA LYS A 198 12.09 0.46 16.49
C LYS A 198 10.74 0.80 17.12
N LEU A 199 9.64 0.61 16.38
CA LEU A 199 8.29 0.85 16.85
C LEU A 199 7.90 -0.12 17.98
N ALA A 200 8.33 -1.38 17.92
CA ALA A 200 8.11 -2.34 19.01
C ALA A 200 8.76 -1.85 20.30
N ARG A 201 10.00 -1.32 20.23
CA ARG A 201 10.68 -0.75 21.40
C ARG A 201 10.00 0.50 21.95
N LEU A 202 9.41 1.35 21.08
CA LEU A 202 8.61 2.50 21.51
C LEU A 202 7.34 2.03 22.24
N TYR A 203 6.68 1.02 21.71
CA TYR A 203 5.49 0.42 22.32
C TYR A 203 5.81 -0.20 23.70
N GLU A 204 6.87 -1.01 23.79
CA GLU A 204 7.31 -1.67 25.04
C GLU A 204 7.65 -0.67 26.15
N ARG A 205 8.11 0.54 25.79
CA ARG A 205 8.40 1.61 26.76
C ARG A 205 7.18 2.49 27.09
N GLY A 206 6.05 2.28 26.42
CA GLY A 206 4.88 3.14 26.58
C GLY A 206 4.96 4.49 25.83
N ASP A 207 5.98 4.66 24.95
CA ASP A 207 6.18 5.88 24.16
C ASP A 207 5.30 5.91 22.89
N TYR A 208 4.60 4.83 22.57
CA TYR A 208 3.70 4.69 21.42
C TYR A 208 2.50 3.81 21.77
N LEU A 209 1.32 4.29 21.44
CA LEU A 209 0.07 3.53 21.53
C LEU A 209 -0.48 3.29 20.11
N PRO A 210 -0.61 2.04 19.66
CA PRO A 210 -1.21 1.75 18.35
C PRO A 210 -2.73 1.96 18.38
N LEU A 211 -3.32 2.16 17.19
CA LEU A 211 -4.76 2.13 17.05
C LEU A 211 -5.32 0.77 17.45
N SER A 212 -6.50 0.75 18.03
CA SER A 212 -7.32 -0.45 18.13
C SER A 212 -7.79 -0.91 16.74
N LEU A 213 -8.21 -2.17 16.64
CA LEU A 213 -8.77 -2.70 15.38
C LEU A 213 -9.99 -1.89 14.93
N ARG A 214 -10.86 -1.52 15.87
CA ARG A 214 -12.08 -0.72 15.60
C ARG A 214 -11.73 0.67 15.05
N GLU A 215 -10.82 1.40 15.70
CA GLU A 215 -10.39 2.72 15.24
C GLU A 215 -9.80 2.66 13.83
N ALA A 216 -8.94 1.69 13.57
CA ALA A 216 -8.32 1.52 12.26
C ALA A 216 -9.35 1.19 11.16
N VAL A 217 -10.35 0.35 11.47
CA VAL A 217 -11.45 0.04 10.55
C VAL A 217 -12.27 1.29 10.25
N MET A 218 -12.62 2.09 11.29
CA MET A 218 -13.37 3.33 11.11
C MET A 218 -12.62 4.35 10.26
N ILE A 219 -11.33 4.57 10.54
CA ILE A 219 -10.48 5.47 9.75
C ILE A 219 -10.41 5.01 8.28
N CYS A 220 -10.23 3.72 8.03
CA CYS A 220 -10.21 3.20 6.66
C CYS A 220 -11.57 3.33 5.96
N ALA A 221 -12.67 3.21 6.69
CA ALA A 221 -14.02 3.45 6.15
C ALA A 221 -14.22 4.93 5.81
N ASP A 222 -13.70 5.87 6.64
CA ASP A 222 -13.74 7.31 6.34
C ASP A 222 -12.99 7.64 5.04
N TYR A 223 -11.81 7.04 4.83
CA TYR A 223 -11.08 7.16 3.56
C TYR A 223 -11.86 6.57 2.38
N ALA A 224 -12.55 5.46 2.57
CA ALA A 224 -13.36 4.86 1.52
C ALA A 224 -14.54 5.77 1.12
N GLU A 225 -15.23 6.35 2.08
CA GLU A 225 -16.31 7.31 1.83
C GLU A 225 -15.79 8.60 1.17
N LEU A 226 -14.63 9.10 1.60
CA LEU A 226 -13.95 10.24 0.98
C LEU A 226 -13.60 9.97 -0.49
N CYS A 227 -13.12 8.77 -0.80
CA CYS A 227 -12.72 8.39 -2.15
C CYS A 227 -13.89 8.03 -3.06
N ALA A 228 -15.05 7.63 -2.51
CA ALA A 228 -16.20 7.15 -3.29
C ALA A 228 -16.66 8.11 -4.41
N PRO A 229 -16.75 9.45 -4.19
CA PRO A 229 -17.10 10.41 -5.24
C PRO A 229 -15.93 10.77 -6.17
N SER A 230 -14.74 10.27 -5.93
CA SER A 230 -13.52 10.58 -6.70
C SER A 230 -13.14 9.46 -7.66
N SER A 231 -12.10 9.67 -8.46
CA SER A 231 -11.50 8.61 -9.30
C SER A 231 -10.52 7.71 -8.55
N ILE A 232 -10.28 7.96 -7.26
CA ILE A 232 -9.31 7.24 -6.45
C ILE A 232 -9.84 5.85 -6.10
N ARG A 233 -9.13 4.82 -6.52
CA ARG A 233 -9.50 3.43 -6.22
C ARG A 233 -8.67 2.87 -5.08
N ILE A 234 -9.30 2.50 -3.97
CA ILE A 234 -8.61 1.81 -2.89
C ILE A 234 -8.42 0.35 -3.29
N ILE A 235 -7.18 -0.08 -3.40
CA ILE A 235 -6.80 -1.42 -3.90
C ILE A 235 -6.38 -2.38 -2.78
N LYS A 236 -6.11 -1.88 -1.59
CA LYS A 236 -5.74 -2.71 -0.44
C LYS A 236 -6.02 -2.00 0.88
N TYR A 237 -6.56 -2.77 1.82
CA TYR A 237 -6.65 -2.43 3.23
C TYR A 237 -5.86 -3.43 4.05
N GLY A 238 -5.10 -2.93 5.03
CA GLY A 238 -4.32 -3.73 5.97
C GLY A 238 -3.14 -4.50 5.35
N LEU A 239 -2.31 -5.05 6.21
CA LEU A 239 -1.16 -5.87 5.84
C LEU A 239 -1.58 -7.19 5.16
N PRO A 240 -0.64 -7.95 4.58
CA PRO A 240 -0.94 -9.26 4.01
C PRO A 240 -1.63 -10.18 5.02
N SER A 241 -2.62 -10.95 4.55
CA SER A 241 -3.40 -11.87 5.39
C SER A 241 -2.60 -13.08 5.89
N ASN A 242 -1.45 -13.33 5.32
CA ASN A 242 -0.53 -14.41 5.66
C ASN A 242 0.66 -13.96 6.51
N LEU A 243 0.60 -12.75 7.10
CA LEU A 243 1.60 -12.32 8.07
C LEU A 243 1.57 -13.26 9.27
N ASP A 244 2.75 -13.73 9.68
CA ASP A 244 2.87 -14.59 10.86
C ASP A 244 2.45 -13.81 12.11
N MET A 245 1.46 -14.32 12.81
CA MET A 245 0.95 -13.72 14.05
C MET A 245 2.00 -13.63 15.14
N ALA A 246 3.01 -14.51 15.14
CA ALA A 246 4.13 -14.44 16.08
C ALA A 246 5.04 -13.21 15.87
N GLU A 247 4.95 -12.57 14.73
CA GLU A 247 5.67 -11.33 14.42
C GLU A 247 4.88 -10.07 14.80
N VAL A 248 3.58 -10.17 15.12
CA VAL A 248 2.72 -9.07 15.52
C VAL A 248 2.78 -8.88 17.03
N VAL A 249 3.25 -7.72 17.47
CA VAL A 249 3.34 -7.36 18.92
C VAL A 249 2.05 -6.67 19.37
N ALA A 250 1.54 -5.73 18.58
CA ALA A 250 0.35 -4.95 18.90
C ALA A 250 -0.21 -4.23 17.65
N GLY A 251 -1.41 -3.69 17.79
CA GLY A 251 -2.05 -2.87 16.76
C GLY A 251 -3.07 -3.63 15.92
N PRO A 252 -3.65 -2.96 14.92
CA PRO A 252 -4.88 -3.38 14.25
C PRO A 252 -4.65 -4.44 13.16
N TYR A 253 -3.90 -5.49 13.46
CA TYR A 253 -3.75 -6.60 12.51
C TYR A 253 -4.95 -7.54 12.56
N HIS A 254 -5.52 -7.81 11.40
CA HIS A 254 -6.52 -8.85 11.21
C HIS A 254 -6.38 -9.45 9.80
N PRO A 255 -6.38 -10.79 9.62
CA PRO A 255 -6.24 -11.43 8.30
C PRO A 255 -7.31 -10.97 7.30
N ALA A 256 -8.53 -10.74 7.78
CA ALA A 256 -9.67 -10.25 7.01
C ALA A 256 -9.92 -8.74 7.18
N PHE A 257 -8.89 -7.93 7.44
CA PHE A 257 -9.05 -6.50 7.73
C PHE A 257 -9.90 -5.76 6.67
N GLY A 258 -9.67 -6.05 5.38
CA GLY A 258 -10.46 -5.45 4.30
C GLY A 258 -11.95 -5.82 4.34
N GLU A 259 -12.29 -7.00 4.85
CA GLU A 259 -13.69 -7.42 5.04
C GLU A 259 -14.34 -6.65 6.19
N LEU A 260 -13.61 -6.40 7.28
CA LEU A 260 -14.08 -5.57 8.39
C LEU A 260 -14.41 -4.14 7.94
N VAL A 261 -13.56 -3.55 7.09
CA VAL A 261 -13.82 -2.22 6.52
C VAL A 261 -15.09 -2.24 5.65
N LYS A 262 -15.26 -3.25 4.80
CA LYS A 262 -16.49 -3.39 3.98
C LYS A 262 -17.74 -3.58 4.84
N GLN A 263 -17.63 -4.34 5.93
CA GLN A 263 -18.71 -4.54 6.89
C GLN A 263 -19.11 -3.22 7.55
N GLU A 264 -18.13 -2.40 7.95
CA GLU A 264 -18.38 -1.08 8.54
C GLU A 264 -19.07 -0.15 7.54
N LEU A 265 -18.61 -0.11 6.29
CA LEU A 265 -19.24 0.68 5.23
C LEU A 265 -20.71 0.27 5.01
N LEU A 266 -20.98 -1.03 4.96
CA LEU A 266 -22.35 -1.54 4.81
C LEU A 266 -23.23 -1.17 6.01
N ARG A 267 -22.70 -1.25 7.25
CA ARG A 267 -23.42 -0.79 8.45
C ARG A 267 -23.75 0.70 8.39
N ARG A 268 -22.83 1.53 7.92
CA ARG A 268 -23.05 2.98 7.73
C ARG A 268 -24.11 3.25 6.66
N GLU A 269 -24.09 2.50 5.56
CA GLU A 269 -25.08 2.59 4.49
C GLU A 269 -26.50 2.24 5.01
N ILE A 270 -26.65 1.13 5.71
CA ILE A 270 -27.92 0.72 6.33
C ILE A 270 -28.41 1.73 7.35
N LYS A 271 -27.49 2.30 8.16
CA LYS A 271 -27.85 3.33 9.15
C LYS A 271 -28.38 4.62 8.50
N ARG A 272 -27.85 4.99 7.33
CA ARG A 272 -28.29 6.17 6.55
C ARG A 272 -29.59 5.92 5.80
N ASP A 273 -29.78 4.71 5.29
CA ASP A 273 -30.98 4.27 4.59
C ASP A 273 -31.41 2.88 5.11
N PRO A 274 -32.35 2.81 6.09
CA PRO A 274 -32.81 1.54 6.64
C PRO A 274 -33.44 0.62 5.60
N LYS A 275 -34.05 1.15 4.52
CA LYS A 275 -34.62 0.34 3.43
C LYS A 275 -33.56 -0.46 2.70
N ARG A 276 -32.33 0.01 2.67
CA ARG A 276 -31.18 -0.71 2.14
C ARG A 276 -30.95 -2.05 2.88
N GLY A 277 -31.22 -2.08 4.20
CA GLY A 277 -31.12 -3.28 5.02
C GLY A 277 -32.14 -4.37 4.67
N GLU A 278 -33.29 -3.99 4.09
CA GLU A 278 -34.32 -4.93 3.66
C GLU A 278 -33.96 -5.64 2.33
N HIS A 279 -32.99 -5.10 1.58
CA HIS A 279 -32.59 -5.56 0.24
C HIS A 279 -31.10 -5.93 0.14
N LEU A 280 -30.61 -6.69 1.12
CA LEU A 280 -29.22 -7.16 1.14
C LEU A 280 -29.01 -8.34 0.18
N TYR A 281 -27.92 -8.31 -0.57
CA TYR A 281 -27.47 -9.46 -1.36
C TYR A 281 -26.93 -10.56 -0.44
N PRO A 282 -26.99 -11.84 -0.87
CA PRO A 282 -26.50 -12.96 -0.04
C PRO A 282 -25.07 -12.79 0.49
N LYS A 283 -24.17 -12.20 -0.32
CA LYS A 283 -22.78 -11.89 0.09
C LYS A 283 -22.71 -10.83 1.18
N GLU A 284 -23.61 -9.85 1.18
CA GLU A 284 -23.67 -8.79 2.19
C GLU A 284 -24.21 -9.33 3.50
N ILE A 285 -25.20 -10.19 3.44
CA ILE A 285 -25.73 -10.90 4.62
C ILE A 285 -24.62 -11.77 5.24
N GLN A 286 -23.87 -12.49 4.41
CA GLN A 286 -22.73 -13.29 4.86
C GLN A 286 -21.64 -12.41 5.49
N LEU A 287 -21.34 -11.26 4.88
CA LEU A 287 -20.36 -10.31 5.39
C LEU A 287 -20.76 -9.78 6.78
N LEU A 288 -22.01 -9.42 6.99
CA LEU A 288 -22.52 -8.95 8.29
C LEU A 288 -22.49 -10.02 9.38
N LYS A 289 -22.63 -11.30 8.99
CA LYS A 289 -22.62 -12.45 9.93
C LYS A 289 -21.21 -12.94 10.24
N ALA A 290 -20.26 -12.84 9.29
CA ALA A 290 -18.96 -13.47 9.36
C ALA A 290 -18.06 -12.98 10.52
N HIS A 291 -18.28 -11.76 10.99
CA HIS A 291 -17.48 -11.14 12.04
C HIS A 291 -18.32 -10.66 13.22
N GLY A 292 -19.37 -11.45 13.59
CA GLY A 292 -20.22 -11.34 14.76
C GLY A 292 -20.43 -9.96 15.40
N SER A 293 -21.52 -9.76 16.08
CA SER A 293 -21.79 -8.64 17.00
C SER A 293 -20.93 -8.71 18.29
N GLY A 294 -19.77 -9.37 18.23
CA GLY A 294 -18.80 -9.40 19.31
C GLY A 294 -17.96 -8.13 19.24
N GLU A 295 -18.11 -7.26 20.21
CA GLU A 295 -17.13 -6.23 20.52
C GLU A 295 -15.75 -6.89 20.61
N PRO A 296 -14.75 -6.46 19.87
CA PRO A 296 -13.39 -6.85 20.18
C PRO A 296 -12.91 -5.93 21.32
N ASP A 297 -13.32 -6.24 22.54
CA ASP A 297 -12.61 -5.83 23.75
C ASP A 297 -11.47 -6.84 23.93
N GLN A 298 -10.26 -6.41 23.60
CA GLN A 298 -8.99 -6.49 24.36
C GLN A 298 -7.82 -6.07 23.50
#